data_6ea39afc5ba13059a53260736d6163fc
#
_entry.id   6ea39afc5ba13059a53260736d6163fc
#
_cell.length_a   1.000
_cell.length_b   1.000
_cell.length_c   1.000
_cell.angle_alpha   90.00
_cell.angle_beta   90.00
_cell.angle_gamma   90.00
#
_symmetry.space_group_name_H-M   'P 1'
#
loop_
_entity.id
_entity.type
_entity.pdbx_description
1 polymer ?
#
loop_
_entity_poly.entity_id
_entity_poly.type
_entity_poly.pdbx_seq_one_letter_code
_entity_poly.pdbx_strand_id
1 'polypeptide(L)'
;GGYYAIRLAAKRPKDVAAIAAYAGHMQDPNAGEPDQLFSVAPEVLKITAPTLYLIGDQDFELRRINIGRAFYALYERGVPVELQTYPLARRAFDFRADATPEEKIAARHARERVKGWLARWVCPKQGR
;
A
#
# COMPACT_ATOMS: atom_id res chain seq x y z
N GLY A 1 -6.42 6.69 5.42
CA GLY A 1 -5.26 6.16 5.95
C GLY A 1 -4.13 5.86 5.01
N GLY A 2 -4.32 4.90 4.10
CA GLY A 2 -3.22 4.47 3.23
C GLY A 2 -2.65 5.58 2.35
N TYR A 3 -3.51 6.43 1.82
CA TYR A 3 -3.07 7.56 1.01
C TYR A 3 -2.11 8.47 1.78
N TYR A 4 -2.45 8.78 3.02
CA TYR A 4 -1.61 9.68 3.81
C TYR A 4 -0.27 9.06 4.18
N ALA A 5 -0.25 7.75 4.42
CA ALA A 5 1.00 7.05 4.69
C ALA A 5 1.95 7.13 3.50
N ILE A 6 1.43 6.89 2.31
CA ILE A 6 2.21 6.96 1.07
C ILE A 6 2.68 8.40 0.82
N ARG A 7 1.80 9.37 1.00
CA ARG A 7 2.14 10.77 0.79
C ARG A 7 3.23 11.25 1.75
N LEU A 8 3.15 10.86 3.01
CA LEU A 8 4.17 11.22 3.99
C LEU A 8 5.52 10.65 3.61
N ALA A 9 5.55 9.37 3.22
CA ALA A 9 6.80 8.72 2.83
C ALA A 9 7.39 9.35 1.56
N ALA A 10 6.55 9.80 0.64
CA ALA A 10 6.99 10.46 -0.57
C ALA A 10 7.57 11.85 -0.27
N LYS A 11 6.97 12.57 0.68
CA LYS A 11 7.42 13.92 1.02
C LYS A 11 8.60 13.93 1.97
N ARG A 12 8.69 12.96 2.85
CA ARG A 12 9.72 12.91 3.88
C ARG A 12 10.41 11.54 3.88
N PRO A 13 11.04 11.16 2.76
CA PRO A 13 11.56 9.81 2.61
C PRO A 13 12.62 9.43 3.64
N LYS A 14 13.33 10.42 4.18
CA LYS A 14 14.38 10.13 5.18
C LYS A 14 13.82 9.97 6.59
N ASP A 15 12.56 10.37 6.80
CA ASP A 15 11.96 10.35 8.13
C ASP A 15 11.02 9.18 8.35
N VAL A 16 10.82 8.35 7.33
CA VAL A 16 9.89 7.23 7.39
C VAL A 16 10.68 5.93 7.29
N ALA A 17 10.59 5.09 8.30
CA ALA A 17 11.35 3.84 8.36
C ALA A 17 10.69 2.69 7.59
N ALA A 18 9.36 2.66 7.56
CA ALA A 18 8.61 1.65 6.81
C ALA A 18 7.16 2.09 6.67
N ILE A 19 6.46 1.52 5.69
CA ILE A 19 5.05 1.83 5.43
C ILE A 19 4.26 0.53 5.29
N ALA A 20 3.05 0.54 5.84
CA ALA A 20 2.03 -0.44 5.50
C ALA A 20 0.78 0.36 5.15
N ALA A 21 0.33 0.24 3.92
CA ALA A 21 -0.75 1.08 3.40
C ALA A 21 -1.91 0.24 2.90
N TYR A 22 -3.08 0.41 3.53
CA TYR A 22 -4.32 -0.20 3.06
C TYR A 22 -4.85 0.66 1.91
N ALA A 23 -4.83 0.10 0.70
CA ALA A 23 -5.33 0.76 -0.51
C ALA A 23 -4.75 2.17 -0.71
N GLY A 24 -3.45 2.31 -0.51
CA GLY A 24 -2.78 3.60 -0.58
C GLY A 24 -2.44 4.05 -1.99
N HIS A 25 -3.43 4.16 -2.85
CA HIS A 25 -3.20 4.63 -4.22
C HIS A 25 -2.95 6.13 -4.26
N MET A 26 -2.18 6.57 -5.25
CA MET A 26 -1.93 7.99 -5.47
C MET A 26 -1.84 8.24 -6.98
N GLN A 27 -2.80 8.98 -7.50
CA GLN A 27 -2.88 9.30 -8.91
C GLN A 27 -1.96 10.46 -9.27
N ASP A 28 -1.50 10.48 -10.52
CA ASP A 28 -0.76 11.61 -11.04
C ASP A 28 -1.75 12.66 -11.54
N PRO A 29 -1.87 13.80 -10.85
CA PRO A 29 -2.85 14.83 -11.25
C PRO A 29 -2.49 15.51 -12.57
N ASN A 30 -1.25 15.34 -13.05
CA ASN A 30 -0.80 15.99 -14.27
C ASN A 30 -0.82 15.06 -15.49
N ALA A 31 -1.20 13.80 -15.33
CA ALA A 31 -1.30 12.89 -16.46
C ALA A 31 -2.53 13.24 -17.28
N GLY A 32 -2.45 13.03 -18.58
CA GLY A 32 -3.58 13.30 -19.47
C GLY A 32 -4.64 12.21 -19.44
N GLU A 33 -5.84 12.59 -19.84
CA GLU A 33 -6.93 11.63 -20.01
C GLU A 33 -6.63 10.73 -21.21
N PRO A 34 -7.02 9.45 -21.20
CA PRO A 34 -7.75 8.78 -20.11
C PRO A 34 -6.83 8.16 -19.06
N ASP A 35 -5.52 8.35 -19.18
CA ASP A 35 -4.54 7.63 -18.36
C ASP A 35 -4.40 8.18 -16.94
N GLN A 36 -4.92 9.37 -16.69
CA GLN A 36 -4.74 10.03 -15.41
C GLN A 36 -5.11 9.17 -14.22
N LEU A 37 -6.25 8.47 -14.33
CA LEU A 37 -6.74 7.68 -13.20
C LEU A 37 -5.87 6.48 -12.89
N PHE A 38 -5.10 6.01 -13.86
CA PHE A 38 -4.26 4.83 -13.69
C PHE A 38 -2.79 5.20 -13.42
N SER A 39 -2.43 6.44 -13.69
CA SER A 39 -1.04 6.87 -13.57
C SER A 39 -0.65 7.11 -12.12
N VAL A 40 0.52 6.65 -11.76
CA VAL A 40 1.05 6.82 -10.40
C VAL A 40 1.66 8.21 -10.29
N ALA A 41 1.36 8.91 -9.19
CA ALA A 41 1.95 10.21 -8.94
C ALA A 41 3.49 10.09 -8.93
N PRO A 42 4.19 10.95 -9.65
CA PRO A 42 5.67 10.85 -9.71
C PRO A 42 6.34 10.91 -8.35
N GLU A 43 5.73 11.60 -7.39
CA GLU A 43 6.30 11.71 -6.05
C GLU A 43 6.39 10.35 -5.33
N VAL A 44 5.57 9.37 -5.73
CA VAL A 44 5.65 8.02 -5.16
C VAL A 44 7.04 7.42 -5.41
N LEU A 45 7.67 7.81 -6.51
CA LEU A 45 9.00 7.31 -6.86
C LEU A 45 10.11 7.84 -5.96
N LYS A 46 9.80 8.79 -5.08
CA LYS A 46 10.74 9.29 -4.09
C LYS A 46 10.78 8.43 -2.83
N ILE A 47 9.85 7.50 -2.70
CA ILE A 47 9.80 6.63 -1.53
C ILE A 47 11.02 5.72 -1.53
N THR A 48 11.68 5.64 -0.39
CA THR A 48 12.81 4.73 -0.17
C THR A 48 12.52 3.73 0.93
N ALA A 49 11.50 3.98 1.74
CA ALA A 49 11.15 3.12 2.87
C ALA A 49 10.54 1.80 2.38
N PRO A 50 10.85 0.69 3.06
CA PRO A 50 10.16 -0.56 2.79
C PRO A 50 8.65 -0.37 2.85
N THR A 51 7.96 -0.81 1.81
CA THR A 51 6.54 -0.52 1.62
C THR A 51 5.74 -1.80 1.42
N LEU A 52 4.69 -1.97 2.23
CA LEU A 52 3.71 -3.03 2.06
C LEU A 52 2.38 -2.41 1.65
N TYR A 53 1.89 -2.81 0.48
CA TYR A 53 0.55 -2.45 0.03
C TYR A 53 -0.41 -3.60 0.34
N LEU A 54 -1.60 -3.26 0.86
CA LEU A 54 -2.65 -4.26 1.11
C LEU A 54 -3.93 -3.76 0.46
N ILE A 55 -4.61 -4.63 -0.26
CA ILE A 55 -5.85 -4.24 -0.93
C ILE A 55 -6.75 -5.46 -1.14
N GLY A 56 -8.06 -5.26 -1.02
CA GLY A 56 -9.04 -6.29 -1.38
C GLY A 56 -9.20 -6.38 -2.88
N ASP A 57 -9.37 -7.59 -3.40
CA ASP A 57 -9.49 -7.78 -4.85
C ASP A 57 -10.81 -7.28 -5.42
N GLN A 58 -11.75 -6.89 -4.55
CA GLN A 58 -13.02 -6.30 -4.98
C GLN A 58 -13.09 -4.80 -4.71
N ASP A 59 -11.96 -4.19 -4.45
CA ASP A 59 -11.86 -2.73 -4.42
C ASP A 59 -12.00 -2.19 -5.85
N PHE A 60 -12.14 -0.88 -5.98
CA PHE A 60 -12.31 -0.24 -7.29
C PHE A 60 -11.16 -0.59 -8.23
N GLU A 61 -11.51 -0.87 -9.48
CA GLU A 61 -10.52 -1.26 -10.50
C GLU A 61 -9.40 -0.24 -10.65
N LEU A 62 -9.76 1.05 -10.69
CA LEU A 62 -8.76 2.11 -10.81
C LEU A 62 -7.73 2.04 -9.70
N ARG A 63 -8.21 1.76 -8.50
CA ARG A 63 -7.35 1.70 -7.33
C ARG A 63 -6.43 0.50 -7.39
N ARG A 64 -6.97 -0.64 -7.79
CA ARG A 64 -6.18 -1.87 -7.93
C ARG A 64 -5.08 -1.72 -8.96
N ILE A 65 -5.38 -1.10 -10.10
CA ILE A 65 -4.41 -0.89 -11.17
C ILE A 65 -3.34 0.10 -10.72
N ASN A 66 -3.74 1.22 -10.12
CA ASN A 66 -2.79 2.22 -9.67
C ASN A 66 -1.80 1.63 -8.65
N ILE A 67 -2.31 0.88 -7.68
CA ILE A 67 -1.46 0.25 -6.66
C ILE A 67 -0.54 -0.79 -7.28
N GLY A 68 -1.03 -1.57 -8.24
CA GLY A 68 -0.18 -2.53 -8.93
C GLY A 68 0.97 -1.85 -9.68
N ARG A 69 0.68 -0.73 -10.31
CA ARG A 69 1.72 0.06 -11.01
C ARG A 69 2.71 0.67 -10.02
N ALA A 70 2.22 1.18 -8.89
CA ALA A 70 3.10 1.74 -7.86
C ALA A 70 4.01 0.66 -7.28
N PHE A 71 3.46 -0.52 -7.01
CA PHE A 71 4.24 -1.64 -6.53
C PHE A 71 5.37 -1.96 -7.51
N TYR A 72 5.04 -2.11 -8.79
CA TYR A 72 6.04 -2.47 -9.77
C TYR A 72 7.11 -1.38 -9.92
N ALA A 73 6.70 -0.12 -9.90
CA ALA A 73 7.64 0.99 -10.02
C ALA A 73 8.65 1.01 -8.86
N LEU A 74 8.18 0.77 -7.64
CA LEU A 74 9.07 0.70 -6.47
C LEU A 74 9.96 -0.54 -6.53
N TYR A 75 9.39 -1.66 -6.97
CA TYR A 75 10.13 -2.90 -7.14
C TYR A 75 11.31 -2.71 -8.11
N GLU A 76 11.06 -2.07 -9.26
CA GLU A 76 12.11 -1.84 -10.23
C GLU A 76 13.24 -0.94 -9.71
N ARG A 77 12.91 -0.04 -8.80
CA ARG A 77 13.91 0.85 -8.21
C ARG A 77 14.67 0.22 -7.05
N GLY A 78 14.38 -1.03 -6.74
CA GLY A 78 15.09 -1.73 -5.68
C GLY A 78 14.58 -1.42 -4.27
N VAL A 79 13.43 -0.75 -4.15
CA VAL A 79 12.82 -0.52 -2.84
C VAL A 79 12.21 -1.83 -2.35
N PRO A 80 12.45 -2.23 -1.10
CA PRO A 80 11.77 -3.41 -0.56
C PRO A 80 10.27 -3.17 -0.57
N VAL A 81 9.54 -3.90 -1.39
CA VAL A 81 8.10 -3.68 -1.54
C VAL A 81 7.37 -4.99 -1.71
N GLU A 82 6.20 -5.11 -1.09
CA GLU A 82 5.31 -6.25 -1.25
C GLU A 82 3.89 -5.76 -1.49
N LEU A 83 3.12 -6.56 -2.19
CA LEU A 83 1.71 -6.28 -2.45
C LEU A 83 0.92 -7.51 -2.00
N GLN A 84 0.01 -7.31 -1.06
CA GLN A 84 -0.87 -8.37 -0.58
C GLN A 84 -2.29 -8.07 -1.05
N THR A 85 -2.85 -8.96 -1.88
CA THR A 85 -4.24 -8.85 -2.29
C THR A 85 -5.06 -9.87 -1.51
N TYR A 86 -6.32 -9.52 -1.23
CA TYR A 86 -7.21 -10.40 -0.47
C TYR A 86 -8.42 -10.76 -1.31
N PRO A 87 -8.63 -12.06 -1.56
CA PRO A 87 -9.78 -12.49 -2.36
C PRO A 87 -11.08 -12.21 -1.63
N LEU A 88 -12.11 -11.87 -2.41
CA LEU A 88 -13.46 -11.65 -1.91
C LEU A 88 -13.57 -10.54 -0.88
N ALA A 89 -12.62 -9.61 -0.88
CA ALA A 89 -12.59 -8.51 0.06
C ALA A 89 -12.88 -7.19 -0.66
N ARG A 90 -13.91 -6.50 -0.18
CA ARG A 90 -14.33 -5.22 -0.73
C ARG A 90 -13.48 -4.09 -0.17
N ARG A 91 -13.71 -2.88 -0.68
CA ARG A 91 -13.09 -1.67 -0.17
C ARG A 91 -13.29 -1.56 1.34
N ALA A 92 -12.24 -1.16 2.04
CA ALA A 92 -12.26 -0.99 3.49
C ALA A 92 -12.60 -2.26 4.27
N PHE A 93 -12.21 -3.42 3.74
CA PHE A 93 -12.55 -4.70 4.35
C PHE A 93 -12.05 -4.83 5.80
N ASP A 94 -11.03 -4.07 6.16
CA ASP A 94 -10.38 -4.19 7.46
C ASP A 94 -11.20 -3.56 8.60
N PHE A 95 -12.22 -2.74 8.27
CA PHE A 95 -13.04 -2.13 9.31
C PHE A 95 -14.50 -1.96 8.92
N ARG A 96 -15.02 -2.81 8.03
CA ARG A 96 -16.43 -2.73 7.64
C ARG A 96 -17.33 -3.28 8.74
N ALA A 97 -18.41 -2.56 9.03
CA ALA A 97 -19.42 -3.04 9.98
C ALA A 97 -20.15 -4.26 9.42
N ASP A 98 -20.30 -4.34 8.08
CA ASP A 98 -21.01 -5.43 7.41
C ASP A 98 -20.04 -6.44 6.80
N ALA A 99 -18.90 -6.66 7.41
CA ALA A 99 -17.88 -7.55 6.87
C ALA A 99 -18.38 -8.98 6.72
N THR A 100 -18.10 -9.57 5.57
CA THR A 100 -18.38 -10.99 5.32
C THR A 100 -17.38 -11.86 6.07
N PRO A 101 -17.63 -13.19 6.21
CA PRO A 101 -16.63 -14.08 6.80
C PRO A 101 -15.28 -14.00 6.12
N GLU A 102 -15.24 -13.93 4.78
CA GLU A 102 -14.00 -13.77 4.03
C GLU A 102 -13.27 -12.49 4.38
N GLU A 103 -14.03 -11.40 4.52
CA GLU A 103 -13.43 -10.11 4.88
C GLU A 103 -12.88 -10.11 6.29
N LYS A 104 -13.53 -10.83 7.21
CA LYS A 104 -13.03 -10.95 8.58
C LYS A 104 -11.72 -11.73 8.62
N ILE A 105 -11.62 -12.79 7.81
CA ILE A 105 -10.38 -13.56 7.69
C ILE A 105 -9.29 -12.68 7.09
N ALA A 106 -9.61 -11.94 6.03
CA ALA A 106 -8.67 -11.04 5.38
C ALA A 106 -8.18 -9.96 6.36
N ALA A 107 -9.09 -9.37 7.13
CA ALA A 107 -8.74 -8.33 8.09
C ALA A 107 -7.77 -8.84 9.14
N ARG A 108 -8.01 -10.05 9.65
CA ARG A 108 -7.12 -10.66 10.63
C ARG A 108 -5.74 -10.92 10.05
N HIS A 109 -5.70 -11.50 8.86
CA HIS A 109 -4.43 -11.78 8.19
C HIS A 109 -3.67 -10.48 7.90
N ALA A 110 -4.39 -9.44 7.45
CA ALA A 110 -3.78 -8.15 7.14
C ALA A 110 -3.12 -7.54 8.39
N ARG A 111 -3.80 -7.60 9.54
CA ARG A 111 -3.24 -7.06 10.78
C ARG A 111 -1.94 -7.77 11.14
N GLU A 112 -1.90 -9.10 11.00
CA GLU A 112 -0.68 -9.86 11.28
C GLU A 112 0.42 -9.54 10.28
N ARG A 113 0.06 -9.37 9.01
CA ARG A 113 1.03 -8.98 7.98
C ARG A 113 1.66 -7.62 8.30
N VAL A 114 0.83 -6.65 8.69
CA VAL A 114 1.32 -5.32 9.04
C VAL A 114 2.27 -5.39 10.24
N LYS A 115 1.89 -6.13 11.28
CA LYS A 115 2.76 -6.30 12.44
C LYS A 115 4.11 -6.89 12.06
N GLY A 116 4.10 -7.94 11.26
CA GLY A 116 5.33 -8.59 10.82
C GLY A 116 6.19 -7.69 9.96
N TRP A 117 5.56 -6.92 9.07
CA TRP A 117 6.27 -5.99 8.21
C TRP A 117 6.96 -4.91 9.04
N LEU A 118 6.23 -4.29 9.95
CA LEU A 118 6.79 -3.22 10.78
C LEU A 118 7.86 -3.76 11.73
N ALA A 119 7.65 -4.95 12.29
CA ALA A 119 8.66 -5.56 13.14
C ALA A 119 9.97 -5.81 12.38
N ARG A 120 9.84 -6.23 11.12
CA ARG A 120 11.02 -6.52 10.30
C ARG A 120 11.83 -5.27 9.98
N TRP A 121 11.16 -4.16 9.69
CA TRP A 121 11.84 -2.99 9.14
C TRP A 121 11.99 -1.82 10.09
N VAL A 122 11.14 -1.73 11.11
CA VAL A 122 11.17 -0.59 12.04
C VAL A 122 11.84 -0.96 13.36
N CYS A 123 11.53 -2.15 13.86
CA CYS A 123 12.10 -2.55 15.13
C CYS A 123 13.59 -2.64 15.02
N PRO A 124 14.29 -1.97 15.85
CA PRO A 124 15.71 -2.02 15.81
C PRO A 124 16.09 -3.40 16.07
N LYS A 125 16.99 -3.71 15.55
CA LYS A 125 17.42 -4.80 15.68
C LYS A 125 18.20 -4.89 16.78
N GLN A 126 17.77 -5.05 17.84
CA GLN A 126 18.55 -5.36 18.93
C GLN A 126 19.39 -6.50 18.58
N GLY A 127 20.58 -6.43 18.85
CA GLY A 127 21.48 -7.50 18.55
C GLY A 127 21.85 -7.61 17.08
N ARG A 128 21.50 -6.61 16.34
CA ARG A 128 21.92 -6.59 14.94
C ARG A 128 23.05 -5.71 14.67
#